data_f061fd2af09cb8cd857495af37efce8d
#
_entry.id   f061fd2af09cb8cd857495af37efce8d
#
_cell.length_a   1.000
_cell.length_b   1.000
_cell.length_c   1.000
_cell.angle_alpha   90.00
_cell.angle_beta   90.00
_cell.angle_gamma   90.00
#
_symmetry.space_group_name_H-M   'P 1'
#
loop_
_entity.id
_entity.type
_entity.pdbx_description
1 polymer ?
#
loop_
_entity_poly.entity_id
_entity_poly.type
_entity_poly.pdbx_seq_one_letter_code
_entity_poly.pdbx_strand_id
1 'polypeptide(L)'
;VLYRSEFIELMALEDGNLAGIEIISACDGEKGKFVLPAVEVKKGEIIIVHPRTKETGCINEQGDDLNLAIAPFSKDGVRDLWSENENSRYNDSTDVIYLFNTVNNSVMDGFVYAAENLTEWKTEVSETVDLLFDEGIFKSKDISAAVLSKGVSPLKSLTRINASEINKKVMNDEEIDFPIVYDSSNWSVCSVSPGDL
;
A
#
# COMPACT_ATOMS: atom_id res chain seq x y z
N VAL A 1 -16.64 -0.91 15.96
CA VAL A 1 -16.57 -1.70 14.73
C VAL A 1 -15.28 -1.39 14.01
N LEU A 2 -14.48 -2.43 13.75
CA LEU A 2 -13.09 -2.32 13.29
C LEU A 2 -12.92 -2.17 11.75
N TYR A 3 -13.97 -1.81 11.02
CA TYR A 3 -13.90 -1.68 9.56
C TYR A 3 -13.00 -0.53 9.03
N ARG A 4 -12.31 0.17 9.94
CA ARG A 4 -11.33 1.22 9.64
C ARG A 4 -9.90 0.81 9.89
N SER A 5 -9.70 -0.45 10.18
CA SER A 5 -8.37 -1.01 10.37
C SER A 5 -7.62 -1.26 9.06
N GLU A 6 -8.28 -1.10 7.92
CA GLU A 6 -7.61 -1.19 6.61
C GLU A 6 -6.79 0.06 6.37
N PHE A 7 -5.53 -0.13 6.02
CA PHE A 7 -4.64 0.93 5.57
C PHE A 7 -3.54 0.36 4.67
N ILE A 8 -2.95 1.22 3.88
CA ILE A 8 -1.71 0.95 3.16
C ILE A 8 -0.67 1.91 3.70
N GLU A 9 0.50 1.38 4.03
CA GLU A 9 1.65 2.17 4.43
C GLU A 9 2.63 2.24 3.28
N LEU A 10 3.04 3.45 2.95
CA LEU A 10 4.01 3.78 1.92
C LEU A 10 5.21 4.48 2.55
N MET A 11 6.35 4.38 1.91
CA MET A 11 7.55 5.12 2.26
C MET A 11 8.06 5.88 1.03
N ALA A 12 8.30 7.16 1.18
CA ALA A 12 8.93 7.97 0.15
C ALA A 12 10.42 7.61 0.03
N LEU A 13 10.85 7.19 -1.15
CA LEU A 13 12.25 6.84 -1.41
C LEU A 13 13.11 8.08 -1.70
N GLU A 14 12.47 9.16 -2.12
CA GLU A 14 13.10 10.45 -2.47
C GLU A 14 12.19 11.61 -2.07
N ASP A 15 12.75 12.81 -2.02
CA ASP A 15 11.95 14.04 -1.96
C ASP A 15 11.11 14.18 -3.21
N GLY A 16 9.83 14.49 -3.09
CA GLY A 16 8.96 14.60 -4.25
C GLY A 16 7.56 15.10 -3.94
N ASN A 17 6.69 15.03 -4.96
CA ASN A 17 5.28 15.37 -4.83
C ASN A 17 4.41 14.16 -5.19
N LEU A 18 3.38 13.89 -4.39
CA LEU A 18 2.48 12.75 -4.58
C LEU A 18 1.46 12.95 -5.70
N ALA A 19 1.38 14.14 -6.31
CA ALA A 19 0.44 14.42 -7.41
C ALA A 19 0.63 13.46 -8.58
N GLY A 20 -0.47 12.92 -9.07
CA GLY A 20 -0.46 11.98 -10.19
C GLY A 20 -0.14 10.54 -9.81
N ILE A 21 0.01 10.23 -8.52
CA ILE A 21 0.15 8.86 -8.03
C ILE A 21 -1.22 8.36 -7.58
N GLU A 22 -1.57 7.16 -7.99
CA GLU A 22 -2.81 6.48 -7.64
C GLU A 22 -2.49 5.13 -6.97
N ILE A 23 -3.24 4.78 -5.93
CA ILE A 23 -3.32 3.42 -5.41
C ILE A 23 -4.54 2.78 -6.04
N ILE A 24 -4.38 1.62 -6.66
CA ILE A 24 -5.46 0.94 -7.39
C ILE A 24 -5.58 -0.50 -6.88
N SER A 25 -6.83 -0.93 -6.61
CA SER A 25 -7.19 -2.32 -6.37
C SER A 25 -7.73 -2.95 -7.65
N ALA A 26 -7.18 -4.10 -8.06
CA ALA A 26 -7.64 -4.82 -9.25
C ALA A 26 -9.08 -5.34 -9.09
N CYS A 27 -9.45 -5.76 -7.89
CA CYS A 27 -10.80 -6.29 -7.62
C CYS A 27 -11.89 -5.23 -7.60
N ASP A 28 -11.60 -4.05 -7.04
CA ASP A 28 -12.60 -3.00 -6.85
C ASP A 28 -12.53 -1.89 -7.91
N GLY A 29 -11.49 -1.88 -8.76
CA GLY A 29 -11.35 -0.92 -9.86
C GLY A 29 -11.49 0.52 -9.38
N GLU A 30 -12.41 1.28 -9.99
CA GLU A 30 -12.63 2.70 -9.63
C GLU A 30 -13.08 2.93 -8.18
N LYS A 31 -13.70 1.94 -7.53
CA LYS A 31 -14.07 2.04 -6.11
C LYS A 31 -12.91 1.81 -5.17
N GLY A 32 -11.96 0.98 -5.60
CA GLY A 32 -10.71 0.70 -4.88
C GLY A 32 -9.57 1.66 -5.24
N LYS A 33 -9.86 2.72 -6.01
CA LYS A 33 -8.88 3.72 -6.40
C LYS A 33 -8.79 4.84 -5.37
N PHE A 34 -7.56 5.16 -4.98
CA PHE A 34 -7.23 6.32 -4.16
C PHE A 34 -6.24 7.20 -4.92
N VAL A 35 -6.66 8.42 -5.26
CA VAL A 35 -5.78 9.41 -5.87
C VAL A 35 -5.05 10.17 -4.77
N LEU A 36 -3.73 10.07 -4.73
CA LEU A 36 -2.94 10.79 -3.74
C LEU A 36 -3.01 12.31 -4.01
N PRO A 37 -3.14 13.12 -2.95
CA PRO A 37 -3.19 14.58 -3.09
C PRO A 37 -1.85 15.14 -3.55
N ALA A 38 -1.87 16.37 -4.08
CA ALA A 38 -0.68 17.12 -4.44
C ALA A 38 0.04 17.64 -3.18
N VAL A 39 0.83 16.77 -2.56
CA VAL A 39 1.55 17.02 -1.30
C VAL A 39 3.03 16.75 -1.49
N GLU A 40 3.87 17.65 -1.01
CA GLU A 40 5.31 17.45 -0.93
C GLU A 40 5.63 16.46 0.19
N VAL A 41 6.46 15.48 -0.11
CA VAL A 41 6.97 14.50 0.85
C VAL A 41 8.48 14.52 0.89
N LYS A 42 9.03 14.11 2.02
CA LYS A 42 10.47 13.99 2.20
C LYS A 42 10.92 12.55 2.11
N LYS A 43 12.13 12.37 1.67
CA LYS A 43 12.82 11.09 1.66
C LYS A 43 12.74 10.43 3.05
N GLY A 44 12.30 9.16 3.08
CA GLY A 44 12.07 8.40 4.29
C GLY A 44 10.75 8.72 5.01
N GLU A 45 9.95 9.66 4.51
CA GLU A 45 8.63 9.96 5.08
C GLU A 45 7.68 8.77 4.92
N ILE A 46 6.99 8.42 5.99
CA ILE A 46 5.96 7.38 5.98
C ILE A 46 4.60 8.01 5.76
N ILE A 47 3.82 7.41 4.88
CA ILE A 47 2.46 7.84 4.53
C ILE A 47 1.51 6.68 4.80
N ILE A 48 0.50 6.90 5.63
CA ILE A 48 -0.57 5.95 5.90
C ILE A 48 -1.78 6.37 5.09
N VAL A 49 -2.24 5.51 4.20
CA VAL A 49 -3.42 5.74 3.36
C VAL A 49 -4.56 4.88 3.85
N HIS A 50 -5.62 5.52 4.29
CA HIS A 50 -6.84 4.89 4.80
C HIS A 50 -7.91 4.90 3.71
N PRO A 51 -8.43 3.74 3.29
CA PRO A 51 -9.38 3.66 2.18
C PRO A 51 -10.77 4.21 2.52
N ARG A 52 -11.04 4.58 3.79
CA ARG A 52 -12.36 5.04 4.23
C ARG A 52 -12.28 6.21 5.20
N THR A 53 -13.24 7.14 5.08
CA THR A 53 -13.44 8.27 5.99
C THR A 53 -14.83 8.18 6.61
N LYS A 54 -14.95 8.12 7.94
CA LYS A 54 -16.27 8.04 8.62
C LYS A 54 -16.38 8.80 9.93
N GLU A 55 -15.34 9.39 10.45
CA GLU A 55 -15.33 9.99 11.79
C GLU A 55 -14.70 11.37 11.84
N THR A 56 -15.09 12.09 12.86
CA THR A 56 -14.33 13.26 13.31
C THR A 56 -12.90 12.81 13.65
N GLY A 57 -11.92 13.49 13.09
CA GLY A 57 -10.51 13.14 13.30
C GLY A 57 -9.86 12.38 12.14
N CYS A 58 -10.62 11.91 11.14
CA CYS A 58 -10.08 11.47 9.85
C CYS A 58 -9.71 12.70 9.02
N ILE A 59 -8.52 13.22 9.18
CA ILE A 59 -8.06 14.47 8.56
C ILE A 59 -6.94 14.15 7.56
N ASN A 60 -7.06 14.67 6.35
CA ASN A 60 -5.98 14.62 5.36
C ASN A 60 -4.87 15.61 5.72
N GLU A 61 -3.69 15.11 6.01
CA GLU A 61 -2.53 15.90 6.37
C GLU A 61 -1.76 16.34 5.11
N GLN A 62 -2.28 17.37 4.46
CA GLN A 62 -1.72 17.92 3.21
C GLN A 62 -0.67 19.02 3.42
N GLY A 63 -0.46 19.46 4.65
CA GLY A 63 0.55 20.44 5.03
C GLY A 63 1.74 19.82 5.77
N ASP A 64 2.48 20.66 6.49
CA ASP A 64 3.65 20.25 7.28
C ASP A 64 3.29 19.77 8.69
N ASP A 65 2.06 20.00 9.15
CA ASP A 65 1.58 19.50 10.44
C ASP A 65 1.03 18.07 10.27
N LEU A 66 1.78 17.12 10.80
CA LEU A 66 1.49 15.69 10.76
C LEU A 66 0.92 15.18 12.10
N ASN A 67 0.16 16.03 12.81
CA ASN A 67 -0.49 15.69 14.07
C ASN A 67 -1.98 16.11 14.08
N LEU A 68 -2.56 16.25 12.91
CA LEU A 68 -3.95 16.70 12.74
C LEU A 68 -4.94 15.53 12.81
N ALA A 69 -4.55 14.36 12.30
CA ALA A 69 -5.37 13.17 12.30
C ALA A 69 -5.34 12.52 13.70
N ILE A 70 -6.51 12.33 14.28
CA ILE A 70 -6.68 11.72 15.61
C ILE A 70 -7.61 10.50 15.58
N ALA A 71 -7.86 9.95 14.40
CA ALA A 71 -8.68 8.77 14.22
C ALA A 71 -7.91 7.47 14.59
N PRO A 72 -8.60 6.35 14.80
CA PRO A 72 -7.92 5.07 14.99
C PRO A 72 -6.96 4.75 13.85
N PHE A 73 -5.76 4.28 14.19
CA PHE A 73 -4.65 3.98 13.27
C PHE A 73 -3.96 5.19 12.62
N SER A 74 -4.33 6.43 12.97
CA SER A 74 -3.47 7.58 12.71
C SER A 74 -2.32 7.62 13.73
N LYS A 75 -1.22 8.28 13.35
CA LYS A 75 -0.02 8.36 14.19
C LYS A 75 0.64 9.74 14.07
N ASP A 76 0.87 10.38 15.21
CA ASP A 76 1.58 11.67 15.27
C ASP A 76 2.95 11.61 14.59
N GLY A 77 3.24 12.58 13.74
CA GLY A 77 4.49 12.68 13.01
C GLY A 77 4.60 11.77 11.77
N VAL A 78 3.52 11.10 11.41
CA VAL A 78 3.37 10.31 10.18
C VAL A 78 2.23 10.89 9.38
N ARG A 79 2.36 10.98 8.07
CA ARG A 79 1.31 11.54 7.21
C ARG A 79 0.13 10.61 7.07
N ASP A 80 -1.03 11.03 7.55
CA ASP A 80 -2.28 10.32 7.38
C ASP A 80 -3.12 10.91 6.23
N LEU A 81 -3.52 10.05 5.28
CA LEU A 81 -4.38 10.40 4.16
C LEU A 81 -5.63 9.53 4.17
N TRP A 82 -6.79 10.13 4.03
CA TRP A 82 -8.09 9.49 4.13
C TRP A 82 -8.87 9.62 2.84
N SER A 83 -9.42 8.51 2.34
CA SER A 83 -10.33 8.53 1.20
C SER A 83 -11.67 9.15 1.58
N GLU A 84 -12.23 9.95 0.68
CA GLU A 84 -13.61 10.45 0.79
C GLU A 84 -14.65 9.34 0.52
N ASN A 85 -14.23 8.22 -0.05
CA ASN A 85 -15.10 7.10 -0.37
C ASN A 85 -15.34 6.22 0.85
N GLU A 86 -16.52 6.33 1.47
CA GLU A 86 -16.89 5.54 2.64
C GLU A 86 -17.04 4.03 2.39
N ASN A 87 -17.15 3.61 1.16
CA ASN A 87 -17.39 2.22 0.76
C ASN A 87 -16.16 1.54 0.17
N SER A 88 -15.06 2.26 0.02
CA SER A 88 -13.83 1.66 -0.47
C SER A 88 -13.30 0.63 0.53
N ARG A 89 -12.83 -0.48 0.01
CA ARG A 89 -12.20 -1.57 0.78
C ARG A 89 -11.39 -2.44 -0.16
N TYR A 90 -10.43 -3.15 0.39
CA TYR A 90 -9.70 -4.16 -0.34
C TYR A 90 -10.37 -5.53 -0.22
N ASN A 91 -10.17 -6.39 -1.20
CA ASN A 91 -10.81 -7.70 -1.20
C ASN A 91 -10.16 -8.63 -0.16
N ASP A 92 -10.98 -9.32 0.65
CA ASP A 92 -10.48 -10.18 1.73
C ASP A 92 -9.79 -11.47 1.23
N SER A 93 -10.08 -11.91 0.00
CA SER A 93 -9.64 -13.21 -0.49
C SER A 93 -8.47 -13.14 -1.48
N THR A 94 -8.47 -12.19 -2.39
CA THR A 94 -7.40 -11.98 -3.36
C THR A 94 -7.52 -10.59 -3.96
N ASP A 95 -6.39 -9.94 -4.16
CA ASP A 95 -6.33 -8.67 -4.86
C ASP A 95 -4.91 -8.41 -5.37
N VAL A 96 -4.78 -7.46 -6.27
CA VAL A 96 -3.55 -6.75 -6.58
C VAL A 96 -3.75 -5.29 -6.23
N ILE A 97 -2.96 -4.80 -5.30
CA ILE A 97 -2.93 -3.38 -4.95
C ILE A 97 -1.62 -2.82 -5.48
N TYR A 98 -1.69 -1.79 -6.30
CA TYR A 98 -0.50 -1.22 -6.91
C TYR A 98 -0.50 0.30 -6.96
N LEU A 99 0.70 0.85 -6.99
CA LEU A 99 0.95 2.28 -7.19
C LEU A 99 1.15 2.55 -8.67
N PHE A 100 0.39 3.47 -9.19
CA PHE A 100 0.46 3.88 -10.59
C PHE A 100 0.76 5.37 -10.71
N ASN A 101 1.77 5.71 -11.50
CA ASN A 101 2.09 7.08 -11.82
C ASN A 101 1.44 7.46 -13.15
N THR A 102 0.42 8.33 -13.07
CA THR A 102 -0.34 8.77 -14.24
C THR A 102 0.43 9.74 -15.14
N VAL A 103 1.50 10.36 -14.63
CA VAL A 103 2.30 11.34 -15.40
C VAL A 103 3.18 10.65 -16.43
N ASN A 104 3.84 9.55 -16.03
CA ASN A 104 4.70 8.77 -16.92
C ASN A 104 4.07 7.45 -17.38
N ASN A 105 2.84 7.17 -16.94
CA ASN A 105 2.07 5.98 -17.28
C ASN A 105 2.80 4.67 -16.92
N SER A 106 3.30 4.59 -15.68
CA SER A 106 4.07 3.43 -15.20
C SER A 106 3.59 2.93 -13.85
N VAL A 107 3.73 1.63 -13.62
CA VAL A 107 3.59 1.04 -12.30
C VAL A 107 4.85 1.33 -11.49
N MET A 108 4.68 1.76 -10.25
CA MET A 108 5.80 2.08 -9.35
C MET A 108 6.11 0.94 -8.39
N ASP A 109 5.10 0.35 -7.78
CA ASP A 109 5.19 -0.78 -6.85
C ASP A 109 3.86 -1.52 -6.84
N GLY A 110 3.81 -2.71 -6.25
CA GLY A 110 2.57 -3.46 -6.17
C GLY A 110 2.63 -4.57 -5.14
N PHE A 111 1.46 -5.08 -4.78
CA PHE A 111 1.26 -6.11 -3.78
C PHE A 111 0.20 -7.10 -4.24
N VAL A 112 0.59 -8.36 -4.37
CA VAL A 112 -0.27 -9.46 -4.84
C VAL A 112 -0.53 -10.43 -3.70
N TYR A 113 -1.78 -10.64 -3.33
CA TYR A 113 -2.13 -11.59 -2.28
C TYR A 113 -3.31 -12.48 -2.66
N ALA A 114 -3.36 -13.65 -2.04
CA ALA A 114 -4.42 -14.63 -2.24
C ALA A 114 -4.72 -15.42 -0.94
N ALA A 115 -5.94 -15.90 -0.80
CA ALA A 115 -6.31 -16.87 0.22
C ALA A 115 -5.77 -18.27 -0.12
N GLU A 116 -5.42 -19.07 0.90
CA GLU A 116 -4.83 -20.41 0.73
C GLU A 116 -5.63 -21.38 -0.13
N ASN A 117 -6.94 -21.22 -0.18
CA ASN A 117 -7.84 -22.13 -0.91
C ASN A 117 -8.05 -21.74 -2.36
N LEU A 118 -7.42 -20.67 -2.84
CA LEU A 118 -7.49 -20.26 -4.24
C LEU A 118 -6.42 -20.98 -5.05
N THR A 119 -6.84 -21.57 -6.15
CA THR A 119 -5.97 -22.29 -7.10
C THR A 119 -5.82 -21.56 -8.43
N GLU A 120 -6.65 -20.56 -8.67
CA GLU A 120 -6.67 -19.76 -9.89
C GLU A 120 -6.95 -18.30 -9.53
N TRP A 121 -6.41 -17.37 -10.33
CA TRP A 121 -6.72 -15.96 -10.21
C TRP A 121 -8.18 -15.68 -10.62
N LYS A 122 -8.81 -14.73 -9.97
CA LYS A 122 -10.02 -14.12 -10.51
C LYS A 122 -9.66 -13.35 -11.78
N THR A 123 -10.61 -13.25 -12.71
CA THR A 123 -10.39 -12.60 -14.01
C THR A 123 -9.87 -11.17 -13.85
N GLU A 124 -10.45 -10.41 -12.93
CA GLU A 124 -10.09 -9.01 -12.68
C GLU A 124 -8.66 -8.86 -12.13
N VAL A 125 -8.17 -9.89 -11.44
CA VAL A 125 -6.84 -9.92 -10.84
C VAL A 125 -5.77 -10.39 -11.84
N SER A 126 -6.11 -11.34 -12.70
CA SER A 126 -5.18 -11.99 -13.61
C SER A 126 -4.44 -11.01 -14.52
N GLU A 127 -5.16 -10.10 -15.16
CA GLU A 127 -4.56 -9.10 -16.05
C GLU A 127 -3.59 -8.16 -15.32
N THR A 128 -3.91 -7.82 -14.08
CA THR A 128 -3.04 -6.94 -13.26
C THR A 128 -1.82 -7.71 -12.73
N VAL A 129 -1.96 -9.00 -12.42
CA VAL A 129 -0.80 -9.86 -12.11
C VAL A 129 0.16 -9.92 -13.28
N ASP A 130 -0.37 -10.09 -14.50
CA ASP A 130 0.42 -10.08 -15.73
C ASP A 130 1.17 -8.74 -15.89
N LEU A 131 0.49 -7.63 -15.66
CA LEU A 131 1.11 -6.29 -15.69
C LEU A 131 2.28 -6.18 -14.71
N LEU A 132 2.08 -6.57 -13.43
CA LEU A 132 3.14 -6.48 -12.43
C LEU A 132 4.34 -7.39 -12.74
N PHE A 133 4.07 -8.55 -13.33
CA PHE A 133 5.13 -9.45 -13.79
C PHE A 133 5.92 -8.85 -14.95
N ASP A 134 5.24 -8.30 -15.95
CA ASP A 134 5.87 -7.72 -17.14
C ASP A 134 6.66 -6.44 -16.80
N GLU A 135 6.25 -5.69 -15.78
CA GLU A 135 6.98 -4.53 -15.21
C GLU A 135 8.12 -4.95 -14.26
N GLY A 136 8.33 -6.24 -14.03
CA GLY A 136 9.40 -6.76 -13.19
C GLY A 136 9.22 -6.55 -11.69
N ILE A 137 8.01 -6.28 -11.23
CA ILE A 137 7.67 -6.05 -9.81
C ILE A 137 7.34 -7.36 -9.11
N PHE A 138 6.60 -8.24 -9.74
CA PHE A 138 6.24 -9.54 -9.21
C PHE A 138 6.97 -10.68 -9.95
N LYS A 139 7.48 -11.65 -9.22
CA LYS A 139 8.38 -12.69 -9.79
C LYS A 139 7.69 -13.75 -10.63
N SER A 140 6.39 -13.91 -10.52
CA SER A 140 5.68 -15.04 -11.16
C SER A 140 4.22 -14.69 -11.44
N LYS A 141 3.68 -15.24 -12.52
CA LYS A 141 2.25 -15.18 -12.82
C LYS A 141 1.44 -16.28 -12.10
N ASP A 142 2.12 -17.22 -11.44
CA ASP A 142 1.49 -18.33 -10.72
C ASP A 142 0.94 -17.87 -9.37
N ILE A 143 -0.29 -18.28 -9.06
CA ILE A 143 -0.96 -17.92 -7.80
C ILE A 143 -0.21 -18.42 -6.56
N SER A 144 0.57 -19.49 -6.69
CA SER A 144 1.40 -20.01 -5.59
C SER A 144 2.49 -19.06 -5.12
N ALA A 145 2.85 -18.07 -5.94
CA ALA A 145 3.81 -17.02 -5.58
C ALA A 145 3.16 -15.84 -4.83
N ALA A 146 1.83 -15.79 -4.76
CA ALA A 146 1.12 -14.74 -4.03
C ALA A 146 1.41 -14.76 -2.54
N VAL A 147 1.37 -13.61 -1.91
CA VAL A 147 1.40 -13.50 -0.44
C VAL A 147 0.11 -14.09 0.11
N LEU A 148 0.21 -14.99 1.08
CA LEU A 148 -0.99 -15.58 1.68
C LEU A 148 -1.63 -14.60 2.66
N SER A 149 -2.92 -14.32 2.47
CA SER A 149 -3.70 -13.46 3.37
C SER A 149 -4.10 -14.15 4.69
N LYS A 150 -3.71 -15.41 4.88
CA LYS A 150 -3.97 -16.17 6.09
C LYS A 150 -3.39 -15.49 7.34
N GLY A 151 -4.22 -15.33 8.35
CA GLY A 151 -3.84 -14.74 9.63
C GLY A 151 -3.94 -13.21 9.67
N VAL A 152 -4.23 -12.55 8.56
CA VAL A 152 -4.60 -11.13 8.56
C VAL A 152 -5.91 -10.92 9.30
N SER A 153 -5.99 -9.89 10.09
CA SER A 153 -7.15 -9.55 10.91
C SER A 153 -7.10 -8.05 11.23
N PRO A 154 -8.12 -7.48 11.87
CA PRO A 154 -8.06 -6.07 12.30
C PRO A 154 -6.88 -5.69 13.21
N LEU A 155 -6.15 -6.68 13.75
CA LEU A 155 -4.96 -6.49 14.60
C LEU A 155 -3.68 -7.04 13.97
N LYS A 156 -3.75 -7.45 12.70
CA LYS A 156 -2.63 -8.06 11.97
C LYS A 156 -2.57 -7.49 10.56
N SER A 157 -1.38 -7.12 10.13
CA SER A 157 -1.08 -6.62 8.77
C SER A 157 -0.12 -7.56 8.04
N LEU A 158 -0.09 -7.45 6.73
CA LEU A 158 1.00 -7.98 5.91
C LEU A 158 2.07 -6.89 5.79
N THR A 159 3.29 -7.24 6.13
CA THR A 159 4.42 -6.32 6.18
C THR A 159 5.58 -6.87 5.37
N ARG A 160 6.22 -6.03 4.59
CA ARG A 160 7.45 -6.37 3.85
C ARG A 160 8.60 -6.57 4.85
N ILE A 161 9.21 -7.75 4.86
CA ILE A 161 10.19 -8.16 5.87
C ILE A 161 11.41 -7.24 5.91
N ASN A 162 11.85 -6.74 4.76
CA ASN A 162 13.02 -5.88 4.64
C ASN A 162 12.71 -4.37 4.62
N ALA A 163 11.49 -3.95 5.01
CA ALA A 163 11.09 -2.54 4.99
C ALA A 163 12.05 -1.66 5.81
N SER A 164 12.40 -2.08 7.02
CA SER A 164 13.35 -1.37 7.88
C SER A 164 14.78 -1.30 7.30
N GLU A 165 15.22 -2.32 6.56
CA GLU A 165 16.51 -2.29 5.86
C GLU A 165 16.48 -1.31 4.68
N ILE A 166 15.42 -1.35 3.89
CA ILE A 166 15.21 -0.40 2.80
C ILE A 166 15.21 1.03 3.34
N ASN A 167 14.48 1.30 4.42
CA ASN A 167 14.47 2.62 5.05
C ASN A 167 15.87 3.08 5.46
N LYS A 168 16.68 2.21 6.06
CA LYS A 168 18.07 2.55 6.42
C LYS A 168 18.90 2.92 5.20
N LYS A 169 18.78 2.17 4.09
CA LYS A 169 19.45 2.51 2.83
C LYS A 169 18.99 3.85 2.30
N VAL A 170 17.68 4.10 2.27
CA VAL A 170 17.09 5.39 1.88
C VAL A 170 17.70 6.52 2.69
N MET A 171 17.71 6.42 4.01
CA MET A 171 18.21 7.48 4.90
C MET A 171 19.73 7.69 4.82
N ASN A 172 20.48 6.70 4.36
CA ASN A 172 21.92 6.77 4.20
C ASN A 172 22.37 7.16 2.77
N ASP A 173 21.44 7.50 1.88
CA ASP A 173 21.72 7.74 0.45
C ASP A 173 22.36 6.56 -0.28
N GLU A 174 22.08 5.34 0.19
CA GLU A 174 22.55 4.12 -0.46
C GLU A 174 21.66 3.77 -1.65
N GLU A 175 22.27 3.17 -2.69
CA GLU A 175 21.54 2.74 -3.88
C GLU A 175 20.54 1.63 -3.56
N ILE A 176 19.33 1.76 -4.10
CA ILE A 176 18.27 0.77 -4.01
C ILE A 176 17.95 0.31 -5.43
N ASP A 177 18.02 -1.00 -5.65
CA ASP A 177 17.52 -1.59 -6.89
C ASP A 177 16.01 -1.36 -7.02
N PHE A 178 15.59 -0.72 -8.08
CA PHE A 178 14.20 -0.44 -8.35
C PHE A 178 13.81 -0.92 -9.76
N PRO A 179 12.65 -1.56 -9.98
CA PRO A 179 11.61 -1.88 -8.99
C PRO A 179 12.07 -2.92 -7.96
N ILE A 180 11.49 -2.86 -6.75
CA ILE A 180 11.77 -3.84 -5.70
C ILE A 180 11.00 -5.12 -6.02
N VAL A 181 11.66 -6.05 -6.68
CA VAL A 181 11.06 -7.34 -7.08
C VAL A 181 10.77 -8.21 -5.87
N TYR A 182 9.59 -8.81 -5.80
CA TYR A 182 9.19 -9.61 -4.66
C TYR A 182 8.37 -10.86 -5.02
N ASP A 183 8.25 -11.75 -4.05
CA ASP A 183 7.32 -12.87 -3.97
C ASP A 183 6.82 -13.03 -2.52
N SER A 184 6.08 -14.10 -2.26
CA SER A 184 5.50 -14.37 -0.93
C SER A 184 6.55 -14.44 0.19
N SER A 185 7.80 -14.80 -0.10
CA SER A 185 8.86 -14.91 0.91
C SER A 185 9.35 -13.57 1.46
N ASN A 186 9.02 -12.47 0.80
CA ASN A 186 9.39 -11.11 1.22
C ASN A 186 8.38 -10.48 2.20
N TRP A 187 7.30 -11.20 2.54
CA TRP A 187 6.23 -10.67 3.37
C TRP A 187 5.94 -11.55 4.57
N SER A 188 5.47 -10.97 5.65
CA SER A 188 5.05 -11.68 6.86
C SER A 188 3.81 -11.04 7.48
N VAL A 189 3.05 -11.86 8.24
CA VAL A 189 1.94 -11.38 9.06
C VAL A 189 2.49 -10.88 10.39
N CYS A 190 2.37 -9.59 10.63
CA CYS A 190 2.83 -8.91 11.84
C CYS A 190 1.68 -8.32 12.64
N SER A 191 1.94 -7.84 13.85
CA SER A 191 0.99 -6.98 14.55
C SER A 191 0.85 -5.65 13.81
N VAL A 192 -0.34 -5.09 13.81
CA VAL A 192 -0.59 -3.75 13.25
C VAL A 192 0.26 -2.72 13.99
N SER A 193 1.05 -1.96 13.25
CA SER A 193 1.95 -0.92 13.77
C SER A 193 2.04 0.25 12.78
N PRO A 194 0.95 1.04 12.57
CA PRO A 194 0.96 2.12 11.59
C PRO A 194 2.10 3.10 11.88
N GLY A 195 2.90 3.41 10.87
CA GLY A 195 4.03 4.32 10.95
C GLY A 195 5.28 3.78 11.67
N ASP A 196 5.32 2.50 12.01
CA ASP A 196 6.50 1.82 12.57
C ASP A 196 7.01 0.77 11.56
N LEU A 197 8.24 0.94 11.03
CA LEU A 197 8.90 0.04 10.08
C LEU A 197 9.67 -1.09 10.77
#